data_dc69e06a54e36dec4c48b2109f04b702
#
_entry.id   dc69e06a54e36dec4c48b2109f04b702
#
_cell.length_a   1.000
_cell.length_b   1.000
_cell.length_c   1.000
_cell.angle_alpha   90.00
_cell.angle_beta   90.00
_cell.angle_gamma   90.00
#
_symmetry.space_group_name_H-M   'P 1'
#
loop_
_entity.id
_entity.type
_entity.pdbx_description
1 polymer ?
#
loop_
_entity_poly.entity_id
_entity_poly.type
_entity_poly.pdbx_seq_one_letter_code
_entity_poly.pdbx_strand_id
1 'polypeptide(L)'
;MSIAKATLGLLLWVGLFGGMSMGIAEQDSARPEPKTGPVIPDFGPVLPPPEGFYNLDPDTEYRVSIDVGETADFPGDPNVKLVSVARFLNMYARSGVPPENISFAVVVHGMAANDLLTDTAHRARFNDPNPNTALLDQLTRAGVKIYLCSQTAAFRNMAWEEFRPDVIVALSAMGAHVRLQHEGYSLIPF
;
A
#
# COMPACT_ATOMS: atom_id res chain seq x y z
N MET A 1 3.90 -91.54 32.07
CA MET A 1 3.60 -90.72 30.87
C MET A 1 2.24 -90.09 31.10
N SER A 2 2.23 -88.87 31.60
CA SER A 2 1.00 -88.07 31.62
C SER A 2 1.41 -86.63 31.79
N ILE A 3 1.03 -85.80 30.87
CA ILE A 3 1.39 -84.44 30.72
C ILE A 3 0.35 -83.57 31.49
N ALA A 4 0.80 -82.88 32.55
CA ALA A 4 -0.03 -81.91 33.27
C ALA A 4 -0.12 -80.62 32.49
N LYS A 5 -1.33 -80.15 32.18
CA LYS A 5 -1.60 -78.84 31.63
C LYS A 5 -1.75 -77.82 32.76
N ALA A 6 -0.85 -76.83 32.80
CA ALA A 6 -0.97 -75.71 33.68
C ALA A 6 -1.77 -74.60 32.96
N THR A 7 -2.89 -74.18 33.57
CA THR A 7 -3.71 -73.04 33.10
C THR A 7 -3.24 -71.79 33.78
N LEU A 8 -2.73 -70.84 33.00
CA LEU A 8 -2.26 -69.53 33.46
C LEU A 8 -3.44 -68.55 33.35
N GLY A 9 -3.94 -68.08 34.47
CA GLY A 9 -4.98 -67.07 34.54
C GLY A 9 -4.44 -65.69 34.25
N LEU A 10 -4.97 -65.01 33.25
CA LEU A 10 -4.66 -63.66 32.87
C LEU A 10 -5.56 -62.68 33.63
N LEU A 11 -5.04 -61.96 34.62
CA LEU A 11 -5.73 -60.86 35.29
C LEU A 11 -5.69 -59.62 34.40
N LEU A 12 -6.85 -59.19 33.83
CA LEU A 12 -7.02 -57.93 33.14
C LEU A 12 -7.07 -56.81 34.19
N TRP A 13 -6.06 -55.96 34.17
CA TRP A 13 -6.05 -54.67 34.84
C TRP A 13 -6.68 -53.64 33.91
N VAL A 14 -7.89 -53.18 34.18
CA VAL A 14 -8.55 -52.05 33.49
C VAL A 14 -8.07 -50.77 34.17
N GLY A 15 -7.06 -50.15 33.63
CA GLY A 15 -6.62 -48.80 34.03
C GLY A 15 -7.56 -47.76 33.43
N LEU A 16 -8.30 -47.06 34.30
CA LEU A 16 -9.12 -45.91 33.94
C LEU A 16 -8.19 -44.72 33.72
N PHE A 17 -7.75 -44.48 32.47
CA PHE A 17 -7.12 -43.23 32.09
C PHE A 17 -8.21 -42.18 31.85
N GLY A 18 -8.48 -41.35 32.86
CA GLY A 18 -9.24 -40.12 32.71
C GLY A 18 -8.47 -39.14 31.83
N GLY A 19 -8.81 -39.12 30.55
CA GLY A 19 -8.29 -38.12 29.58
C GLY A 19 -8.80 -36.74 29.98
N MET A 20 -7.93 -35.93 30.59
CA MET A 20 -8.14 -34.51 30.78
C MET A 20 -7.91 -33.86 29.43
N SER A 21 -9.00 -33.68 28.65
CA SER A 21 -8.98 -32.91 27.40
C SER A 21 -8.77 -31.44 27.79
N MET A 22 -7.53 -30.97 27.74
CA MET A 22 -7.24 -29.54 27.73
C MET A 22 -7.80 -29.00 26.40
N GLY A 23 -8.98 -28.43 26.44
CA GLY A 23 -9.52 -27.61 25.36
C GLY A 23 -8.60 -26.42 25.19
N ILE A 24 -7.73 -26.48 24.18
CA ILE A 24 -7.08 -25.28 23.65
C ILE A 24 -8.25 -24.47 23.09
N ALA A 25 -8.67 -23.43 23.80
CA ALA A 25 -9.52 -22.39 23.25
C ALA A 25 -8.74 -21.76 22.10
N GLU A 26 -9.04 -22.17 20.88
CA GLU A 26 -8.61 -21.51 19.65
C GLU A 26 -9.25 -20.13 19.72
N GLN A 27 -8.45 -19.13 20.17
CA GLN A 27 -8.81 -17.74 20.01
C GLN A 27 -8.79 -17.45 18.53
N ASP A 28 -9.93 -17.66 17.88
CA ASP A 28 -10.26 -17.10 16.58
C ASP A 28 -10.37 -15.58 16.76
N SER A 29 -9.22 -14.93 16.93
CA SER A 29 -9.11 -13.49 16.81
C SER A 29 -9.27 -13.18 15.33
N ALA A 30 -10.50 -12.98 14.88
CA ALA A 30 -10.79 -12.57 13.52
C ALA A 30 -9.85 -11.43 13.13
N ARG A 31 -9.02 -11.68 12.11
CA ARG A 31 -8.07 -10.68 11.60
C ARG A 31 -8.84 -9.41 11.28
N PRO A 32 -8.44 -8.23 11.79
CA PRO A 32 -9.18 -7.01 11.51
C PRO A 32 -9.25 -6.74 10.02
N GLU A 33 -10.41 -6.30 9.54
CA GLU A 33 -10.60 -5.97 8.14
C GLU A 33 -9.91 -4.65 7.78
N PRO A 34 -9.19 -4.60 6.63
CA PRO A 34 -8.61 -3.37 6.13
C PRO A 34 -9.70 -2.36 5.73
N LYS A 35 -9.53 -1.08 6.08
CA LYS A 35 -10.50 -0.02 5.76
C LYS A 35 -9.83 1.12 5.00
N THR A 36 -10.48 1.64 3.96
CA THR A 36 -10.08 2.84 3.24
C THR A 36 -10.55 4.12 3.97
N GLY A 37 -10.11 5.30 3.49
CA GLY A 37 -10.43 6.58 4.13
C GLY A 37 -9.70 6.80 5.47
N PRO A 38 -9.83 7.99 6.08
CA PRO A 38 -10.79 9.05 5.76
C PRO A 38 -10.38 10.02 4.63
N VAL A 39 -9.09 10.08 4.26
CA VAL A 39 -8.60 11.06 3.26
C VAL A 39 -8.87 10.58 1.83
N ILE A 40 -8.54 9.33 1.54
CA ILE A 40 -8.76 8.70 0.23
C ILE A 40 -9.82 7.60 0.40
N PRO A 41 -11.08 7.83 -0.02
CA PRO A 41 -12.21 6.94 0.28
C PRO A 41 -12.11 5.56 -0.36
N ASP A 42 -11.63 5.47 -1.61
CA ASP A 42 -11.75 4.25 -2.41
C ASP A 42 -10.44 3.44 -2.50
N PHE A 43 -9.31 4.01 -2.05
CA PHE A 43 -7.99 3.41 -2.19
C PHE A 43 -7.20 3.41 -0.89
N GLY A 44 -6.11 2.62 -0.86
CA GLY A 44 -5.16 2.61 0.24
C GLY A 44 -5.75 2.08 1.55
N PRO A 45 -6.26 0.83 1.59
CA PRO A 45 -6.81 0.24 2.81
C PRO A 45 -5.73 0.10 3.90
N VAL A 46 -6.14 0.34 5.16
CA VAL A 46 -5.29 0.35 6.35
C VAL A 46 -5.84 -0.61 7.39
N LEU A 47 -4.99 -1.41 8.01
CA LEU A 47 -5.31 -2.17 9.21
C LEU A 47 -5.14 -1.29 10.45
N PRO A 48 -5.91 -1.52 11.54
CA PRO A 48 -5.67 -0.85 12.80
C PRO A 48 -4.26 -1.19 13.31
N PRO A 49 -3.54 -0.22 13.91
CA PRO A 49 -2.24 -0.49 14.49
C PRO A 49 -2.37 -1.41 15.71
N PRO A 50 -1.33 -2.18 16.06
CA PRO A 50 -1.30 -2.95 17.30
C PRO A 50 -1.23 -2.01 18.51
N GLU A 51 -1.56 -2.53 19.70
CA GLU A 51 -1.36 -1.79 20.95
C GLU A 51 0.13 -1.44 21.14
N GLY A 52 0.39 -0.24 21.65
CA GLY A 52 1.76 0.21 21.95
C GLY A 52 2.63 0.55 20.74
N PHE A 53 2.03 0.74 19.56
CA PHE A 53 2.79 1.21 18.40
C PHE A 53 3.37 2.63 18.64
N TYR A 54 4.38 2.99 17.84
CA TYR A 54 4.96 4.33 17.88
C TYR A 54 3.93 5.37 17.43
N ASN A 55 3.57 6.27 18.33
CA ASN A 55 2.60 7.32 18.05
C ASN A 55 3.20 8.42 17.20
N LEU A 56 2.42 8.88 16.23
CA LEU A 56 2.73 10.08 15.46
C LEU A 56 2.32 11.31 16.28
N ASP A 57 3.12 12.38 16.20
CA ASP A 57 2.77 13.67 16.78
C ASP A 57 1.80 14.39 15.82
N PRO A 58 0.54 14.66 16.24
CA PRO A 58 -0.44 15.30 15.37
C PRO A 58 -0.09 16.76 15.02
N ASP A 59 0.75 17.43 15.82
CA ASP A 59 1.13 18.82 15.61
C ASP A 59 2.35 18.97 14.69
N THR A 60 3.00 17.86 14.33
CA THR A 60 4.13 17.85 13.41
C THR A 60 3.69 17.95 11.96
N GLU A 61 4.35 18.82 11.16
CA GLU A 61 4.23 18.81 9.70
C GLU A 61 5.04 17.67 9.09
N TYR A 62 4.35 16.75 8.42
CA TYR A 62 4.96 15.62 7.70
C TYR A 62 5.11 15.96 6.22
N ARG A 63 6.34 16.17 5.76
CA ARG A 63 6.67 16.40 4.36
C ARG A 63 7.31 15.14 3.78
N VAL A 64 6.60 14.48 2.87
CA VAL A 64 6.98 13.17 2.37
C VAL A 64 7.01 13.16 0.85
N SER A 65 8.00 12.51 0.27
CA SER A 65 8.06 12.24 -1.16
C SER A 65 8.30 10.78 -1.46
N ILE A 66 7.83 10.34 -2.64
CA ILE A 66 8.05 8.98 -3.15
C ILE A 66 8.51 9.03 -4.60
N ASP A 67 9.36 8.07 -4.97
CA ASP A 67 9.82 7.85 -6.34
C ASP A 67 8.98 6.76 -7.03
N VAL A 68 8.46 7.06 -8.23
CA VAL A 68 7.61 6.14 -9.00
C VAL A 68 8.14 6.02 -10.42
N GLY A 69 8.94 4.99 -10.67
CA GLY A 69 9.57 4.72 -11.96
C GLY A 69 8.91 3.63 -12.79
N GLU A 70 8.14 2.76 -12.14
CA GLU A 70 7.51 1.59 -12.73
C GLU A 70 5.99 1.69 -12.65
N THR A 71 5.29 1.19 -13.65
CA THR A 71 3.82 1.06 -13.66
C THR A 71 3.37 -0.19 -12.90
N ALA A 72 2.06 -0.46 -12.86
CA ALA A 72 1.51 -1.66 -12.24
C ALA A 72 2.02 -2.95 -12.89
N ASP A 73 2.15 -4.02 -12.10
CA ASP A 73 2.60 -5.34 -12.57
C ASP A 73 1.61 -5.99 -13.54
N PHE A 74 0.32 -5.70 -13.37
CA PHE A 74 -0.75 -6.24 -14.20
C PHE A 74 -1.49 -5.12 -14.95
N PRO A 75 -1.75 -5.29 -16.27
CA PRO A 75 -2.55 -4.35 -17.04
C PRO A 75 -3.94 -4.16 -16.41
N GLY A 76 -4.38 -2.91 -16.30
CA GLY A 76 -5.69 -2.56 -15.74
C GLY A 76 -5.72 -2.37 -14.22
N ASP A 77 -4.66 -2.73 -13.51
CA ASP A 77 -4.55 -2.45 -12.09
C ASP A 77 -3.98 -1.04 -11.83
N PRO A 78 -4.42 -0.37 -10.75
CA PRO A 78 -3.78 0.85 -10.30
C PRO A 78 -2.33 0.61 -9.87
N ASN A 79 -1.47 1.60 -10.07
CA ASN A 79 -0.07 1.56 -9.65
C ASN A 79 0.03 1.41 -8.13
N VAL A 80 0.69 0.34 -7.68
CA VAL A 80 0.80 -0.02 -6.25
C VAL A 80 1.49 1.05 -5.40
N LYS A 81 2.44 1.81 -5.99
CA LYS A 81 3.09 2.93 -5.29
C LYS A 81 2.14 4.10 -5.11
N LEU A 82 1.29 4.41 -6.11
CA LEU A 82 0.23 5.41 -5.98
C LEU A 82 -0.83 4.99 -4.94
N VAL A 83 -1.20 3.70 -4.91
CA VAL A 83 -2.06 3.14 -3.85
C VAL A 83 -1.39 3.26 -2.48
N SER A 84 -0.06 3.13 -2.40
CA SER A 84 0.68 3.30 -1.15
C SER A 84 0.66 4.74 -0.64
N VAL A 85 0.63 5.75 -1.53
CA VAL A 85 0.40 7.16 -1.15
C VAL A 85 -0.98 7.31 -0.49
N ALA A 86 -2.02 6.75 -1.10
CA ALA A 86 -3.37 6.77 -0.53
C ALA A 86 -3.41 6.10 0.86
N ARG A 87 -2.72 4.96 0.99
CA ARG A 87 -2.58 4.25 2.27
C ARG A 87 -1.86 5.08 3.32
N PHE A 88 -0.79 5.76 2.95
CA PHE A 88 -0.05 6.64 3.85
C PHE A 88 -0.96 7.74 4.41
N LEU A 89 -1.66 8.47 3.54
CA LEU A 89 -2.58 9.54 3.94
C LEU A 89 -3.68 9.04 4.88
N ASN A 90 -4.30 7.90 4.54
CA ASN A 90 -5.33 7.29 5.36
C ASN A 90 -4.79 6.82 6.72
N MET A 91 -3.60 6.22 6.74
CA MET A 91 -2.97 5.72 7.96
C MET A 91 -2.62 6.85 8.93
N TYR A 92 -2.03 7.93 8.44
CA TYR A 92 -1.66 9.09 9.25
C TYR A 92 -2.90 9.79 9.81
N ALA A 93 -3.92 10.02 8.98
CA ALA A 93 -5.16 10.61 9.44
C ALA A 93 -5.89 9.74 10.48
N ARG A 94 -5.89 8.40 10.32
CA ARG A 94 -6.43 7.47 11.33
C ARG A 94 -5.64 7.47 12.63
N SER A 95 -4.36 7.83 12.57
CA SER A 95 -3.49 7.97 13.75
C SER A 95 -3.57 9.35 14.41
N GLY A 96 -4.51 10.20 13.96
CA GLY A 96 -4.79 11.51 14.58
C GLY A 96 -4.04 12.68 13.96
N VAL A 97 -3.23 12.47 12.91
CA VAL A 97 -2.56 13.58 12.20
C VAL A 97 -3.59 14.28 11.29
N PRO A 98 -3.82 15.59 11.45
CA PRO A 98 -4.68 16.34 10.56
C PRO A 98 -4.18 16.28 9.10
N PRO A 99 -5.05 16.10 8.10
CA PRO A 99 -4.63 16.02 6.69
C PRO A 99 -3.85 17.25 6.22
N GLU A 100 -4.15 18.43 6.76
CA GLU A 100 -3.44 19.68 6.47
C GLU A 100 -1.99 19.69 6.95
N ASN A 101 -1.63 18.84 7.90
CA ASN A 101 -0.26 18.66 8.39
C ASN A 101 0.53 17.63 7.56
N ILE A 102 -0.06 17.12 6.47
CA ILE A 102 0.60 16.13 5.60
C ILE A 102 0.80 16.75 4.21
N SER A 103 2.05 17.01 3.85
CA SER A 103 2.45 17.41 2.50
C SER A 103 3.06 16.22 1.78
N PHE A 104 2.40 15.73 0.73
CA PHE A 104 2.89 14.58 -0.04
C PHE A 104 3.25 14.97 -1.47
N ALA A 105 4.40 14.51 -1.94
CA ALA A 105 4.89 14.70 -3.31
C ALA A 105 5.20 13.34 -3.96
N VAL A 106 4.73 13.15 -5.19
CA VAL A 106 5.02 11.97 -6.01
C VAL A 106 5.89 12.40 -7.18
N VAL A 107 7.04 11.78 -7.37
CA VAL A 107 7.93 12.04 -8.50
C VAL A 107 7.87 10.87 -9.47
N VAL A 108 7.30 11.12 -10.65
CA VAL A 108 7.01 10.09 -11.65
C VAL A 108 8.00 10.19 -12.81
N HIS A 109 8.57 9.05 -13.18
CA HIS A 109 9.47 8.90 -14.33
C HIS A 109 9.37 7.49 -14.94
N GLY A 110 10.26 7.16 -15.88
CA GLY A 110 10.35 5.83 -16.46
C GLY A 110 9.04 5.33 -17.07
N MET A 111 8.69 4.10 -16.79
CA MET A 111 7.44 3.49 -17.28
C MET A 111 6.19 4.08 -16.62
N ALA A 112 6.30 4.53 -15.39
CA ALA A 112 5.19 5.13 -14.66
C ALA A 112 4.67 6.45 -15.25
N ALA A 113 5.40 7.08 -16.18
CA ALA A 113 4.88 8.23 -16.92
C ALA A 113 3.55 7.90 -17.66
N ASN A 114 3.33 6.65 -18.05
CA ASN A 114 2.07 6.20 -18.67
C ASN A 114 0.88 6.33 -17.71
N ASP A 115 1.11 6.20 -16.41
CA ASP A 115 0.08 6.29 -15.37
C ASP A 115 -0.49 7.72 -15.24
N LEU A 116 0.25 8.73 -15.75
CA LEU A 116 -0.16 10.13 -15.74
C LEU A 116 -0.86 10.59 -17.01
N LEU A 117 -1.08 9.70 -17.98
CA LEU A 117 -1.81 10.03 -19.21
C LEU A 117 -3.29 10.32 -18.89
N THR A 118 -3.89 11.20 -19.72
CA THR A 118 -5.34 11.31 -19.78
C THR A 118 -5.95 9.98 -20.25
N ASP A 119 -7.21 9.72 -19.93
CA ASP A 119 -7.91 8.53 -20.44
C ASP A 119 -7.89 8.43 -21.97
N THR A 120 -8.00 9.58 -22.65
CA THR A 120 -7.95 9.64 -24.12
C THR A 120 -6.58 9.22 -24.66
N ALA A 121 -5.52 9.76 -24.10
CA ALA A 121 -4.16 9.41 -24.51
C ALA A 121 -3.79 7.96 -24.14
N HIS A 122 -4.24 7.50 -22.98
CA HIS A 122 -4.01 6.12 -22.56
C HIS A 122 -4.73 5.13 -23.49
N ARG A 123 -6.00 5.39 -23.86
CA ARG A 123 -6.73 4.57 -24.85
C ARG A 123 -6.05 4.56 -26.21
N ALA A 124 -5.52 5.70 -26.65
CA ALA A 124 -4.82 5.78 -27.93
C ALA A 124 -3.53 4.94 -27.96
N ARG A 125 -2.86 4.75 -26.83
CA ARG A 125 -1.60 3.99 -26.70
C ARG A 125 -1.81 2.52 -26.35
N PHE A 126 -2.84 2.20 -25.53
CA PHE A 126 -2.99 0.89 -24.89
C PHE A 126 -4.36 0.24 -25.13
N ASN A 127 -5.28 0.90 -25.83
CA ASN A 127 -6.68 0.50 -26.08
C ASN A 127 -7.59 0.42 -24.83
N ASP A 128 -7.09 0.84 -23.67
CA ASP A 128 -7.80 0.82 -22.38
C ASP A 128 -7.74 2.20 -21.69
N PRO A 129 -8.72 2.54 -20.84
CA PRO A 129 -8.66 3.75 -20.03
C PRO A 129 -7.48 3.65 -19.06
N ASN A 130 -7.02 4.79 -18.56
CA ASN A 130 -5.99 4.81 -17.55
C ASN A 130 -6.54 4.28 -16.21
N PRO A 131 -6.04 3.13 -15.69
CA PRO A 131 -6.54 2.54 -14.45
C PRO A 131 -6.27 3.41 -13.22
N ASN A 132 -5.36 4.39 -13.33
CA ASN A 132 -5.00 5.28 -12.25
C ASN A 132 -5.86 6.55 -12.17
N THR A 133 -6.73 6.84 -13.16
CA THR A 133 -7.49 8.09 -13.22
C THR A 133 -8.24 8.39 -11.92
N ALA A 134 -9.04 7.46 -11.43
CA ALA A 134 -9.83 7.66 -10.22
C ALA A 134 -8.96 7.84 -8.95
N LEU A 135 -7.85 7.12 -8.87
CA LEU A 135 -6.89 7.25 -7.78
C LEU A 135 -6.19 8.62 -7.82
N LEU A 136 -5.69 9.02 -8.97
CA LEU A 136 -5.02 10.31 -9.15
C LEU A 136 -5.95 11.49 -8.84
N ASP A 137 -7.22 11.40 -9.23
CA ASP A 137 -8.24 12.40 -8.89
C ASP A 137 -8.45 12.55 -7.39
N GLN A 138 -8.39 11.47 -6.63
CA GLN A 138 -8.51 11.52 -5.17
C GLN A 138 -7.23 12.06 -4.52
N LEU A 139 -6.05 11.64 -5.01
CA LEU A 139 -4.76 12.12 -4.51
C LEU A 139 -4.60 13.64 -4.73
N THR A 140 -4.89 14.14 -5.92
CA THR A 140 -4.75 15.57 -6.21
C THR A 140 -5.78 16.42 -5.45
N ARG A 141 -7.01 15.93 -5.28
CA ARG A 141 -8.00 16.58 -4.39
C ARG A 141 -7.56 16.63 -2.93
N ALA A 142 -6.80 15.63 -2.48
CA ALA A 142 -6.19 15.61 -1.14
C ALA A 142 -4.92 16.46 -1.04
N GLY A 143 -4.53 17.20 -2.08
CA GLY A 143 -3.38 18.10 -2.09
C GLY A 143 -2.03 17.43 -2.41
N VAL A 144 -2.03 16.17 -2.86
CA VAL A 144 -0.80 15.50 -3.31
C VAL A 144 -0.27 16.19 -4.57
N LYS A 145 1.00 16.58 -4.54
CA LYS A 145 1.70 17.16 -5.69
C LYS A 145 2.31 16.05 -6.53
N ILE A 146 1.97 16.01 -7.83
CA ILE A 146 2.46 15.00 -8.76
C ILE A 146 3.43 15.66 -9.75
N TYR A 147 4.68 15.23 -9.73
CA TYR A 147 5.74 15.72 -10.61
C TYR A 147 6.03 14.70 -11.70
N LEU A 148 6.10 15.16 -12.94
CA LEU A 148 6.52 14.38 -14.11
C LEU A 148 7.93 14.78 -14.53
N CYS A 149 8.79 13.82 -14.70
CA CYS A 149 10.12 14.00 -15.27
C CYS A 149 10.04 14.39 -16.77
N SER A 150 10.45 15.62 -17.13
CA SER A 150 10.43 16.06 -18.53
C SER A 150 11.36 15.25 -19.43
N GLN A 151 12.47 14.75 -18.89
CA GLN A 151 13.39 13.90 -19.65
C GLN A 151 12.72 12.58 -20.05
N THR A 152 11.93 11.99 -19.13
CA THR A 152 11.14 10.80 -19.44
C THR A 152 10.15 11.05 -20.58
N ALA A 153 9.38 12.14 -20.50
CA ALA A 153 8.41 12.48 -21.54
C ALA A 153 9.11 12.65 -22.91
N ALA A 154 10.24 13.37 -22.95
CA ALA A 154 11.02 13.59 -24.16
C ALA A 154 11.59 12.28 -24.73
N PHE A 155 12.28 11.46 -23.93
CA PHE A 155 12.86 10.19 -24.39
C PHE A 155 11.81 9.18 -24.84
N ARG A 156 10.60 9.24 -24.31
CA ARG A 156 9.49 8.35 -24.66
C ARG A 156 8.58 8.92 -25.74
N ASN A 157 8.93 10.08 -26.28
CA ASN A 157 8.16 10.79 -27.31
C ASN A 157 6.67 10.96 -26.92
N MET A 158 6.46 11.49 -25.70
CA MET A 158 5.15 11.78 -25.14
C MET A 158 4.91 13.30 -25.20
N ALA A 159 3.81 13.71 -25.82
CA ALA A 159 3.43 15.13 -25.91
C ALA A 159 2.82 15.60 -24.58
N TRP A 160 3.00 16.88 -24.25
CA TRP A 160 2.51 17.44 -22.98
C TRP A 160 0.99 17.37 -22.86
N GLU A 161 0.29 17.49 -23.97
CA GLU A 161 -1.17 17.45 -24.09
C GLU A 161 -1.75 16.03 -23.78
N GLU A 162 -0.90 15.01 -23.78
CA GLU A 162 -1.31 13.65 -23.43
C GLU A 162 -1.44 13.44 -21.91
N PHE A 163 -0.77 14.29 -21.13
CA PHE A 163 -0.77 14.18 -19.68
C PHE A 163 -1.96 14.90 -19.05
N ARG A 164 -2.28 14.49 -17.83
CA ARG A 164 -3.25 15.17 -16.98
C ARG A 164 -2.82 16.62 -16.71
N PRO A 165 -3.77 17.58 -16.70
CA PRO A 165 -3.44 19.01 -16.55
C PRO A 165 -2.98 19.40 -15.13
N ASP A 166 -3.21 18.54 -14.13
CA ASP A 166 -2.82 18.74 -12.74
C ASP A 166 -1.40 18.25 -12.41
N VAL A 167 -0.68 17.76 -13.42
CA VAL A 167 0.71 17.29 -13.29
C VAL A 167 1.68 18.47 -13.37
N ILE A 168 2.65 18.50 -12.48
CA ILE A 168 3.73 19.49 -12.43
C ILE A 168 4.93 18.96 -13.23
N VAL A 169 5.30 19.66 -14.29
CA VAL A 169 6.46 19.25 -15.09
C VAL A 169 7.76 19.68 -14.40
N ALA A 170 8.59 18.71 -14.04
CA ALA A 170 9.93 18.92 -13.48
C ALA A 170 11.01 18.76 -14.53
N LEU A 171 12.13 19.47 -14.37
CA LEU A 171 13.30 19.34 -15.27
C LEU A 171 13.77 17.88 -15.39
N SER A 172 13.79 17.16 -14.26
CA SER A 172 14.05 15.72 -14.20
C SER A 172 13.56 15.17 -12.85
N ALA A 173 13.40 13.85 -12.74
CA ALA A 173 13.10 13.21 -11.46
C ALA A 173 14.19 13.52 -10.42
N MET A 174 15.47 13.42 -10.81
CA MET A 174 16.60 13.76 -9.93
C MET A 174 16.51 15.19 -9.41
N GLY A 175 16.24 16.16 -10.30
CA GLY A 175 16.10 17.57 -9.92
C GLY A 175 14.91 17.81 -8.99
N ALA A 176 13.77 17.13 -9.24
CA ALA A 176 12.61 17.18 -8.37
C ALA A 176 12.93 16.65 -6.96
N HIS A 177 13.60 15.50 -6.84
CA HIS A 177 13.99 14.95 -5.54
C HIS A 177 14.96 15.85 -4.78
N VAL A 178 16.00 16.38 -5.44
CA VAL A 178 16.93 17.32 -4.80
C VAL A 178 16.19 18.53 -4.27
N ARG A 179 15.31 19.13 -5.07
CA ARG A 179 14.52 20.29 -4.66
C ARG A 179 13.59 19.97 -3.48
N LEU A 180 12.85 18.86 -3.55
CA LEU A 180 11.96 18.43 -2.47
C LEU A 180 12.72 18.19 -1.16
N GLN A 181 13.92 17.58 -1.21
CA GLN A 181 14.77 17.40 -0.04
C GLN A 181 15.21 18.75 0.57
N HIS A 182 15.58 19.73 -0.27
CA HIS A 182 15.87 21.09 0.20
C HIS A 182 14.65 21.79 0.83
N GLU A 183 13.45 21.43 0.37
CA GLU A 183 12.17 21.90 0.95
C GLU A 183 11.75 21.09 2.20
N GLY A 184 12.59 20.19 2.70
CA GLY A 184 12.36 19.41 3.91
C GLY A 184 11.53 18.14 3.72
N TYR A 185 11.34 17.68 2.47
CA TYR A 185 10.66 16.41 2.22
C TYR A 185 11.57 15.21 2.50
N SER A 186 11.05 14.23 3.24
CA SER A 186 11.70 12.94 3.43
C SER A 186 11.32 12.02 2.28
N LEU A 187 12.31 11.51 1.55
CA LEU A 187 12.09 10.49 0.51
C LEU A 187 11.90 9.12 1.18
N ILE A 188 10.75 8.49 0.95
CA ILE A 188 10.48 7.12 1.41
C ILE A 188 10.79 6.11 0.30
N PRO A 189 11.54 5.02 0.61
CA PRO A 189 12.09 4.08 -0.37
C PRO A 189 11.13 2.89 -0.64
N PHE A 190 9.90 3.11 -1.07
CA PHE A 190 8.97 2.00 -1.36
C PHE A 190 8.83 1.74 -2.85
#